data_63e6d3374b994645dfd900a7ca040fc7
#
_entry.id   63e6d3374b994645dfd900a7ca040fc7
#
_cell.length_a   1.000
_cell.length_b   1.000
_cell.length_c   1.000
_cell.angle_alpha   90.00
_cell.angle_beta   90.00
_cell.angle_gamma   90.00
#
_symmetry.space_group_name_H-M   'P 1'
#
loop_
_entity.id
_entity.type
_entity.pdbx_description
1 polymer ?
#
loop_
_entity_poly.entity_id
_entity_poly.type
_entity_poly.pdbx_seq_one_letter_code
_entity_poly.pdbx_strand_id
1 'polypeptide(L)'
;NLLADLNAKKDGMSRMAFTEANIWSLLETLYNNGESLREAAIMRGFELMTKYNDKNRLAEKTWKTNSAFKVRQKFIMGNWAAGYTVTNHMRHDDMNDIDKAMCALTGKPFERIVQLKHLRNSRQEWVNGERVFVVDPTQKVDDKGNPIPNHFQSEFFDVIMYPGVGSAHVTFRDPVLWQQFNIAVAKHNRWLPDEGQSGKYYDTTKKRGSKAKA
;
A
#
# COMPACT_ATOMS: atom_id res chain seq x y z
N ASN A 1 15.65 18.44 6.01
CA ASN A 1 14.67 17.53 5.38
C ASN A 1 15.41 16.25 4.98
N LEU A 2 15.20 15.14 5.75
CA LEU A 2 15.96 13.89 5.66
C LEU A 2 15.99 13.32 4.23
N LEU A 3 14.89 13.42 3.48
CA LEU A 3 14.81 12.96 2.08
C LEU A 3 15.61 13.86 1.13
N ALA A 4 15.64 15.17 1.36
CA ALA A 4 16.48 16.08 0.58
C ALA A 4 17.97 15.84 0.89
N ASP A 5 18.31 15.56 2.15
CA ASP A 5 19.68 15.23 2.57
C ASP A 5 20.12 13.86 2.02
N LEU A 6 19.21 12.88 1.94
CA LEU A 6 19.49 11.57 1.33
C LEU A 6 19.64 11.68 -0.18
N ASN A 7 18.84 12.51 -0.86
CA ASN A 7 18.99 12.74 -2.30
C ASN A 7 20.28 13.52 -2.62
N ALA A 8 20.63 14.53 -1.82
CA ALA A 8 21.90 15.23 -1.96
C ALA A 8 23.11 14.31 -1.70
N LYS A 9 22.99 13.39 -0.72
CA LYS A 9 24.00 12.35 -0.46
C LYS A 9 24.03 11.30 -1.57
N LYS A 10 22.91 10.96 -2.22
CA LYS A 10 22.85 10.05 -3.38
C LYS A 10 23.70 10.57 -4.54
N ASP A 11 23.61 11.85 -4.85
CA ASP A 11 24.44 12.47 -5.90
C ASP A 11 25.92 12.53 -5.51
N GLY A 12 26.22 12.72 -4.23
CA GLY A 12 27.58 12.59 -3.68
C GLY A 12 28.11 11.16 -3.69
N MET A 13 27.26 10.17 -3.36
CA MET A 13 27.63 8.76 -3.34
C MET A 13 27.89 8.17 -4.73
N SER A 14 27.21 8.63 -5.78
CA SER A 14 27.49 8.19 -7.16
C SER A 14 28.89 8.60 -7.64
N ARG A 15 29.57 9.52 -6.95
CA ARG A 15 30.93 10.00 -7.23
C ARG A 15 31.98 9.47 -6.23
N MET A 16 31.55 8.71 -5.20
CA MET A 16 32.49 8.15 -4.24
C MET A 16 33.20 6.95 -4.86
N ALA A 17 34.51 6.92 -4.71
CA ALA A 17 35.31 5.74 -5.09
C ALA A 17 34.81 4.50 -4.35
N PHE A 18 34.76 3.37 -5.04
CA PHE A 18 34.32 2.08 -4.48
C PHE A 18 35.47 1.48 -3.64
N THR A 19 35.67 2.05 -2.45
CA THR A 19 36.69 1.60 -1.49
C THR A 19 36.02 0.91 -0.29
N GLU A 20 36.75 0.01 0.35
CA GLU A 20 36.27 -0.70 1.55
C GLU A 20 35.77 0.29 2.63
N ALA A 21 36.52 1.36 2.90
CA ALA A 21 36.15 2.39 3.88
C ALA A 21 34.82 3.08 3.51
N ASN A 22 34.62 3.38 2.23
CA ASN A 22 33.37 4.01 1.77
C ASN A 22 32.19 3.04 1.84
N ILE A 23 32.41 1.74 1.61
CA ILE A 23 31.39 0.71 1.78
C ILE A 23 30.99 0.59 3.26
N TRP A 24 31.93 0.50 4.15
CA TRP A 24 31.66 0.44 5.59
C TRP A 24 30.94 1.69 6.10
N SER A 25 31.38 2.87 5.71
CA SER A 25 30.71 4.14 6.06
C SER A 25 29.26 4.19 5.55
N LEU A 26 29.01 3.67 4.34
CA LEU A 26 27.66 3.56 3.79
C LEU A 26 26.80 2.58 4.60
N LEU A 27 27.31 1.39 4.91
CA LEU A 27 26.60 0.38 5.69
C LEU A 27 26.27 0.90 7.09
N GLU A 28 27.21 1.57 7.74
CA GLU A 28 26.99 2.20 9.05
C GLU A 28 25.91 3.29 8.97
N THR A 29 25.94 4.12 7.94
CA THR A 29 24.93 5.15 7.70
C THR A 29 23.55 4.52 7.47
N LEU A 30 23.44 3.46 6.68
CA LEU A 30 22.19 2.74 6.43
C LEU A 30 21.67 2.06 7.70
N TYR A 31 22.55 1.45 8.49
CA TYR A 31 22.19 0.82 9.76
C TYR A 31 21.65 1.85 10.76
N ASN A 32 22.37 2.97 10.95
CA ASN A 32 21.99 4.01 11.90
C ASN A 32 20.71 4.77 11.50
N ASN A 33 20.41 4.85 10.19
CA ASN A 33 19.21 5.51 9.69
C ASN A 33 18.06 4.52 9.36
N GLY A 34 18.25 3.21 9.54
CA GLY A 34 17.30 2.18 9.12
C GLY A 34 15.91 2.36 9.72
N GLU A 35 15.83 2.71 11.00
CA GLU A 35 14.57 2.94 11.70
C GLU A 35 13.85 4.19 11.17
N SER A 36 14.55 5.30 10.99
CA SER A 36 13.96 6.53 10.47
C SER A 36 13.51 6.39 9.01
N LEU A 37 14.22 5.59 8.20
CA LEU A 37 13.81 5.26 6.83
C LEU A 37 12.54 4.40 6.82
N ARG A 38 12.45 3.44 7.74
CA ARG A 38 11.25 2.61 7.91
C ARG A 38 10.04 3.45 8.31
N GLU A 39 10.20 4.33 9.29
CA GLU A 39 9.15 5.26 9.70
C GLU A 39 8.73 6.19 8.56
N ALA A 40 9.69 6.75 7.82
CA ALA A 40 9.42 7.61 6.67
C ALA A 40 8.63 6.87 5.57
N ALA A 41 8.95 5.60 5.30
CA ALA A 41 8.19 4.78 4.34
C ALA A 41 6.75 4.56 4.80
N ILE A 42 6.53 4.22 6.08
CA ILE A 42 5.20 4.03 6.67
C ILE A 42 4.38 5.32 6.56
N MET A 43 4.98 6.46 6.93
CA MET A 43 4.31 7.76 6.87
C MET A 43 3.98 8.16 5.45
N ARG A 44 4.86 7.90 4.49
CA ARG A 44 4.59 8.15 3.07
C ARG A 44 3.41 7.32 2.57
N GLY A 45 3.34 6.04 2.91
CA GLY A 45 2.19 5.18 2.60
C GLY A 45 0.89 5.72 3.19
N PHE A 46 0.93 6.18 4.45
CA PHE A 46 -0.22 6.78 5.13
C PHE A 46 -0.71 8.06 4.43
N GLU A 47 0.20 8.96 4.08
CA GLU A 47 -0.13 10.19 3.36
C GLU A 47 -0.82 9.90 2.02
N LEU A 48 -0.32 8.92 1.28
CA LEU A 48 -0.91 8.53 -0.01
C LEU A 48 -2.32 7.95 0.17
N MET A 49 -2.53 7.09 1.16
CA MET A 49 -3.84 6.46 1.43
C MET A 49 -4.86 7.43 2.01
N THR A 50 -4.41 8.52 2.68
CA THR A 50 -5.28 9.51 3.33
C THR A 50 -5.37 10.80 2.56
N LYS A 51 -4.52 11.00 1.54
CA LYS A 51 -4.49 12.21 0.72
C LYS A 51 -5.87 12.50 0.16
N TYR A 52 -6.34 13.70 0.46
CA TYR A 52 -7.55 14.20 -0.13
C TYR A 52 -7.37 14.36 -1.64
N ASN A 53 -8.16 13.61 -2.40
CA ASN A 53 -8.24 13.77 -3.84
C ASN A 53 -9.69 14.12 -4.18
N ASP A 54 -9.91 15.20 -4.94
CA ASP A 54 -11.25 15.63 -5.37
C ASP A 54 -11.98 14.51 -6.13
N LYS A 55 -11.24 13.63 -6.81
CA LYS A 55 -11.79 12.43 -7.47
C LYS A 55 -12.16 11.29 -6.51
N ASN A 56 -11.70 11.30 -5.27
CA ASN A 56 -12.14 10.40 -4.21
C ASN A 56 -13.43 10.90 -3.53
N ARG A 57 -13.92 12.09 -3.89
CA ARG A 57 -15.25 12.56 -3.59
C ARG A 57 -16.23 11.89 -4.57
N LEU A 58 -16.85 10.83 -4.16
CA LEU A 58 -18.20 10.58 -4.63
C LEU A 58 -19.06 11.70 -4.07
N ALA A 59 -19.89 12.31 -4.93
CA ALA A 59 -20.68 13.49 -4.62
C ALA A 59 -21.70 13.33 -3.47
N GLU A 60 -21.77 12.14 -2.89
CA GLU A 60 -22.66 11.82 -1.77
C GLU A 60 -21.94 11.96 -0.44
N LYS A 61 -22.58 12.68 0.50
CA LYS A 61 -22.15 12.94 1.87
C LYS A 61 -21.79 11.69 2.70
N THR A 62 -22.08 10.49 2.20
CA THR A 62 -21.93 9.21 2.89
C THR A 62 -20.57 8.52 2.69
N TRP A 63 -19.78 8.91 1.69
CA TRP A 63 -18.50 8.27 1.38
C TRP A 63 -17.30 9.07 1.86
N LYS A 64 -17.07 9.05 3.15
CA LYS A 64 -15.78 9.46 3.72
C LYS A 64 -14.84 8.28 3.65
N THR A 65 -13.96 8.25 2.65
CA THR A 65 -13.10 7.11 2.38
C THR A 65 -12.00 6.91 3.42
N ASN A 66 -11.46 8.00 3.96
CA ASN A 66 -10.43 7.93 4.99
C ASN A 66 -10.62 9.05 6.01
N SER A 67 -10.35 8.77 7.29
CA SER A 67 -10.20 9.83 8.29
C SER A 67 -8.77 10.35 8.26
N ALA A 68 -8.55 11.59 8.73
CA ALA A 68 -7.22 12.17 8.86
C ALA A 68 -6.30 11.39 9.84
N PHE A 69 -6.86 10.52 10.67
CA PHE A 69 -6.16 9.83 11.76
C PHE A 69 -6.07 8.31 11.58
N LYS A 70 -6.73 7.76 10.57
CA LYS A 70 -6.81 6.30 10.41
C LYS A 70 -7.12 5.93 8.97
N VAL A 71 -6.35 5.00 8.39
CA VAL A 71 -6.71 4.33 7.14
C VAL A 71 -7.75 3.26 7.45
N ARG A 72 -8.85 3.23 6.67
CA ARG A 72 -9.82 2.13 6.76
C ARG A 72 -9.25 0.86 6.13
N GLN A 73 -9.76 -0.30 6.55
CA GLN A 73 -9.35 -1.57 5.93
C GLN A 73 -9.60 -1.58 4.42
N LYS A 74 -10.68 -0.94 3.98
CA LYS A 74 -10.96 -0.66 2.56
C LYS A 74 -10.86 0.84 2.30
N PHE A 75 -10.04 1.23 1.33
CA PHE A 75 -9.84 2.62 0.91
C PHE A 75 -9.90 2.74 -0.62
N ILE A 76 -10.07 3.96 -1.12
CA ILE A 76 -10.21 4.23 -2.56
C ILE A 76 -9.05 5.10 -3.03
N MET A 77 -8.46 4.69 -4.15
CA MET A 77 -7.38 5.42 -4.82
C MET A 77 -7.86 5.91 -6.18
N GLY A 78 -7.85 7.23 -6.36
CA GLY A 78 -8.20 7.85 -7.64
C GLY A 78 -7.06 7.78 -8.66
N ASN A 79 -7.41 7.71 -9.93
CA ASN A 79 -6.49 7.63 -11.06
C ASN A 79 -5.55 6.39 -11.06
N TRP A 80 -5.94 5.32 -10.39
CA TRP A 80 -5.16 4.08 -10.34
C TRP A 80 -5.52 3.09 -11.44
N ALA A 81 -6.78 3.09 -11.92
CA ALA A 81 -7.22 2.23 -13.01
C ALA A 81 -7.04 2.93 -14.36
N ALA A 82 -6.60 2.18 -15.36
CA ALA A 82 -6.48 2.63 -16.75
C ALA A 82 -7.29 1.73 -17.68
N GLY A 83 -7.77 2.30 -18.81
CA GLY A 83 -8.66 1.57 -19.73
C GLY A 83 -7.98 0.42 -20.48
N TYR A 84 -6.72 0.60 -20.88
CA TYR A 84 -5.95 -0.40 -21.65
C TYR A 84 -5.02 -1.25 -20.80
N THR A 85 -4.51 -0.66 -19.72
CA THR A 85 -3.70 -1.35 -18.72
C THR A 85 -4.49 -1.37 -17.41
N VAL A 86 -4.37 -2.43 -16.63
CA VAL A 86 -5.07 -2.53 -15.33
C VAL A 86 -4.67 -1.36 -14.43
N THR A 87 -3.36 -1.09 -14.34
CA THR A 87 -2.80 -0.02 -13.51
C THR A 87 -2.36 1.17 -14.35
N ASN A 88 -2.62 2.37 -13.86
CA ASN A 88 -2.12 3.59 -14.47
C ASN A 88 -0.62 3.77 -14.15
N HIS A 89 0.24 3.72 -15.19
CA HIS A 89 1.68 3.81 -15.06
C HIS A 89 2.16 5.13 -14.39
N MET A 90 1.42 6.23 -14.55
CA MET A 90 1.73 7.50 -13.87
C MET A 90 1.57 7.44 -12.34
N ARG A 91 0.99 6.35 -11.82
CA ARG A 91 0.77 6.11 -10.39
C ARG A 91 1.61 4.95 -9.84
N HIS A 92 2.51 4.39 -10.65
CA HIS A 92 3.36 3.29 -10.20
C HIS A 92 4.26 3.68 -9.02
N ASP A 93 4.72 4.93 -8.93
CA ASP A 93 5.51 5.38 -7.78
C ASP A 93 4.67 5.42 -6.49
N ASP A 94 3.43 5.92 -6.56
CA ASP A 94 2.51 5.89 -5.43
C ASP A 94 2.20 4.44 -4.99
N MET A 95 2.01 3.52 -5.93
CA MET A 95 1.79 2.09 -5.66
C MET A 95 3.03 1.47 -5.01
N ASN A 96 4.23 1.76 -5.53
CA ASN A 96 5.48 1.31 -4.96
C ASN A 96 5.68 1.82 -3.54
N ASP A 97 5.37 3.08 -3.26
CA ASP A 97 5.52 3.67 -1.93
C ASP A 97 4.58 3.02 -0.92
N ILE A 98 3.35 2.66 -1.32
CA ILE A 98 2.42 1.90 -0.47
C ILE A 98 2.94 0.49 -0.20
N ASP A 99 3.41 -0.22 -1.23
CA ASP A 99 4.00 -1.56 -1.05
C ASP A 99 5.26 -1.51 -0.16
N LYS A 100 6.13 -0.51 -0.33
CA LYS A 100 7.31 -0.29 0.52
C LYS A 100 6.94 -0.03 1.99
N ALA A 101 5.85 0.71 2.24
CA ALA A 101 5.35 0.92 3.59
C ALA A 101 4.93 -0.40 4.25
N MET A 102 4.29 -1.30 3.50
CA MET A 102 3.93 -2.62 4.00
C MET A 102 5.16 -3.52 4.19
N CYS A 103 6.14 -3.44 3.28
CA CYS A 103 7.43 -4.13 3.44
C CYS A 103 8.18 -3.65 4.68
N ALA A 104 8.17 -2.35 4.97
CA ALA A 104 8.77 -1.78 6.16
C ALA A 104 8.16 -2.32 7.46
N LEU A 105 6.86 -2.61 7.47
CA LEU A 105 6.17 -3.21 8.61
C LEU A 105 6.43 -4.71 8.76
N THR A 106 6.44 -5.44 7.63
CA THR A 106 6.49 -6.90 7.64
C THR A 106 7.90 -7.47 7.56
N GLY A 107 8.91 -6.64 7.22
CA GLY A 107 10.27 -7.09 6.94
C GLY A 107 10.43 -7.85 5.61
N LYS A 108 9.38 -7.92 4.78
CA LYS A 108 9.46 -8.59 3.47
C LYS A 108 10.28 -7.77 2.48
N PRO A 109 11.19 -8.40 1.70
CA PRO A 109 11.93 -7.70 0.65
C PRO A 109 10.98 -7.23 -0.46
N PHE A 110 11.08 -5.95 -0.84
CA PHE A 110 10.20 -5.32 -1.84
C PHE A 110 10.25 -6.02 -3.22
N GLU A 111 11.41 -6.54 -3.60
CA GLU A 111 11.63 -7.21 -4.88
C GLU A 111 11.00 -8.61 -4.94
N ARG A 112 10.61 -9.18 -3.79
CA ARG A 112 10.06 -10.54 -3.69
C ARG A 112 8.55 -10.60 -3.51
N ILE A 113 7.88 -9.46 -3.44
CA ILE A 113 6.44 -9.39 -3.28
C ILE A 113 5.73 -9.26 -4.64
N VAL A 114 4.46 -9.65 -4.67
CA VAL A 114 3.54 -9.34 -5.77
C VAL A 114 3.09 -7.89 -5.61
N GLN A 115 3.72 -6.97 -6.37
CA GLN A 115 3.54 -5.54 -6.24
C GLN A 115 2.25 -5.05 -6.88
N LEU A 116 1.65 -3.99 -6.33
CA LEU A 116 0.43 -3.34 -6.84
C LEU A 116 0.56 -2.89 -8.31
N LYS A 117 1.72 -2.40 -8.74
CA LYS A 117 1.94 -1.95 -10.12
C LYS A 117 1.95 -3.08 -11.16
N HIS A 118 2.12 -4.34 -10.72
CA HIS A 118 2.21 -5.50 -11.59
C HIS A 118 0.87 -6.22 -11.79
N LEU A 119 -0.25 -5.69 -11.28
CA LEU A 119 -1.57 -6.26 -11.50
C LEU A 119 -1.92 -6.27 -12.99
N ARG A 120 -2.34 -7.41 -13.49
CA ARG A 120 -2.61 -7.62 -14.93
C ARG A 120 -3.85 -8.44 -15.16
N ASN A 121 -4.51 -8.19 -16.31
CA ASN A 121 -5.55 -9.07 -16.80
C ASN A 121 -4.96 -10.34 -17.41
N SER A 122 -5.67 -11.45 -17.22
CA SER A 122 -5.48 -12.66 -18.00
C SER A 122 -5.68 -12.38 -19.48
N ARG A 123 -4.92 -13.02 -20.33
CA ARG A 123 -4.89 -12.75 -21.76
C ARG A 123 -4.69 -14.00 -22.60
N GLN A 124 -5.02 -13.90 -23.88
CA GLN A 124 -4.64 -14.92 -24.84
C GLN A 124 -3.19 -14.72 -25.26
N GLU A 125 -2.42 -15.77 -25.21
CA GLU A 125 -1.04 -15.82 -25.69
C GLU A 125 -0.89 -16.89 -26.76
N TRP A 126 0.08 -16.70 -27.66
CA TRP A 126 0.48 -17.72 -28.62
C TRP A 126 1.54 -18.60 -27.97
N VAL A 127 1.23 -19.87 -27.77
CA VAL A 127 2.15 -20.86 -27.25
C VAL A 127 2.27 -21.99 -28.28
N ASN A 128 3.47 -22.21 -28.82
CA ASN A 128 3.74 -23.25 -29.85
C ASN A 128 2.80 -23.19 -31.09
N GLY A 129 2.39 -21.98 -31.49
CA GLY A 129 1.52 -21.78 -32.66
C GLY A 129 0.01 -21.90 -32.38
N GLU A 130 -0.39 -22.14 -31.15
CA GLU A 130 -1.78 -22.18 -30.71
C GLU A 130 -2.12 -21.00 -29.79
N ARG A 131 -3.38 -20.52 -29.86
CA ARG A 131 -3.88 -19.51 -28.91
C ARG A 131 -4.30 -20.19 -27.62
N VAL A 132 -3.58 -19.91 -26.55
CA VAL A 132 -3.87 -20.42 -25.21
C VAL A 132 -4.31 -19.25 -24.33
N PHE A 133 -5.34 -19.46 -23.52
CA PHE A 133 -5.74 -18.48 -22.53
C PHE A 133 -4.87 -18.65 -21.26
N VAL A 134 -4.09 -17.61 -20.93
CA VAL A 134 -3.20 -17.61 -19.77
C VAL A 134 -3.82 -16.77 -18.67
N VAL A 135 -4.12 -17.40 -17.54
CA VAL A 135 -4.60 -16.71 -16.34
C VAL A 135 -3.42 -16.03 -15.66
N ASP A 136 -3.51 -14.70 -15.49
CA ASP A 136 -2.48 -13.97 -14.75
C ASP A 136 -2.60 -14.28 -13.25
N PRO A 137 -1.50 -14.61 -12.55
CA PRO A 137 -1.52 -14.97 -11.13
C PRO A 137 -1.99 -13.83 -10.21
N THR A 138 -1.99 -12.59 -10.68
CA THR A 138 -2.52 -11.45 -9.94
C THR A 138 -4.03 -11.25 -10.09
N GLN A 139 -4.66 -11.89 -11.08
CA GLN A 139 -6.11 -11.80 -11.28
C GLN A 139 -6.82 -12.87 -10.45
N LYS A 140 -7.85 -12.46 -9.71
CA LYS A 140 -8.69 -13.40 -8.95
C LYS A 140 -9.52 -14.25 -9.90
N VAL A 141 -9.74 -15.49 -9.51
CA VAL A 141 -10.57 -16.45 -10.25
C VAL A 141 -11.78 -16.86 -9.41
N ASP A 142 -12.84 -17.27 -10.08
CA ASP A 142 -14.02 -17.89 -9.47
C ASP A 142 -13.75 -19.34 -9.07
N ASP A 143 -14.75 -20.01 -8.50
CA ASP A 143 -14.66 -21.41 -8.07
C ASP A 143 -14.43 -22.39 -9.26
N LYS A 144 -14.66 -21.94 -10.48
CA LYS A 144 -14.43 -22.71 -11.73
C LYS A 144 -13.08 -22.41 -12.38
N GLY A 145 -12.27 -21.53 -11.77
CA GLY A 145 -10.98 -21.10 -12.31
C GLY A 145 -11.07 -20.01 -13.38
N ASN A 146 -12.24 -19.39 -13.60
CA ASN A 146 -12.36 -18.29 -14.56
C ASN A 146 -11.94 -16.97 -13.92
N PRO A 147 -11.19 -16.11 -14.64
CA PRO A 147 -10.81 -14.81 -14.15
C PRO A 147 -12.02 -13.92 -13.85
N ILE A 148 -12.06 -13.36 -12.65
CA ILE A 148 -13.08 -12.39 -12.26
C ILE A 148 -12.66 -11.02 -12.82
N PRO A 149 -13.47 -10.39 -13.70
CA PRO A 149 -13.11 -9.13 -14.32
C PRO A 149 -12.79 -8.04 -13.27
N ASN A 150 -11.70 -7.32 -13.48
CA ASN A 150 -11.28 -6.18 -12.64
C ASN A 150 -10.96 -6.50 -11.17
N HIS A 151 -10.90 -7.78 -10.80
CA HIS A 151 -10.55 -8.21 -9.43
C HIS A 151 -9.14 -8.79 -9.41
N PHE A 152 -8.29 -8.18 -8.59
CA PHE A 152 -6.87 -8.52 -8.51
C PHE A 152 -6.42 -8.72 -7.07
N GLN A 153 -5.25 -9.33 -6.93
CA GLN A 153 -4.63 -9.57 -5.64
C GLN A 153 -3.13 -9.30 -5.73
N SER A 154 -2.65 -8.41 -4.87
CA SER A 154 -1.21 -8.23 -4.61
C SER A 154 -0.80 -8.97 -3.35
N GLU A 155 0.44 -8.81 -2.92
CA GLU A 155 0.93 -9.42 -1.67
C GLU A 155 0.09 -9.01 -0.46
N PHE A 156 -0.26 -7.72 -0.34
CA PHE A 156 -0.89 -7.16 0.85
C PHE A 156 -2.35 -6.76 0.65
N PHE A 157 -2.82 -6.69 -0.60
CA PHE A 157 -4.12 -6.08 -0.91
C PHE A 157 -4.94 -6.90 -1.89
N ASP A 158 -6.25 -6.91 -1.67
CA ASP A 158 -7.26 -7.20 -2.68
C ASP A 158 -7.65 -5.89 -3.36
N VAL A 159 -7.71 -5.90 -4.70
CA VAL A 159 -7.93 -4.69 -5.48
C VAL A 159 -9.05 -4.90 -6.49
N ILE A 160 -10.02 -3.98 -6.51
CA ILE A 160 -11.05 -3.92 -7.55
C ILE A 160 -10.81 -2.65 -8.35
N MET A 161 -10.53 -2.81 -9.64
CA MET A 161 -10.32 -1.69 -10.56
C MET A 161 -11.63 -1.25 -11.21
N TYR A 162 -11.81 0.06 -11.37
CA TYR A 162 -12.95 0.67 -12.05
C TYR A 162 -12.45 1.55 -13.20
N PRO A 163 -12.12 0.95 -14.37
CA PRO A 163 -11.50 1.67 -15.48
C PRO A 163 -12.33 2.85 -15.99
N GLY A 164 -13.68 2.71 -16.00
CA GLY A 164 -14.59 3.79 -16.43
C GLY A 164 -14.54 5.04 -15.56
N VAL A 165 -14.17 4.89 -14.28
CA VAL A 165 -14.04 6.00 -13.31
C VAL A 165 -12.55 6.34 -13.05
N GLY A 166 -11.65 5.45 -13.43
CA GLY A 166 -10.22 5.58 -13.20
C GLY A 166 -9.80 5.31 -11.74
N SER A 167 -10.64 4.66 -10.92
CA SER A 167 -10.36 4.43 -9.51
C SER A 167 -10.10 2.96 -9.18
N ALA A 168 -9.45 2.70 -8.04
CA ALA A 168 -9.28 1.39 -7.45
C ALA A 168 -9.82 1.35 -6.03
N HIS A 169 -10.54 0.31 -5.69
CA HIS A 169 -10.89 -0.03 -4.32
C HIS A 169 -9.88 -1.03 -3.80
N VAL A 170 -9.14 -0.63 -2.79
CA VAL A 170 -8.04 -1.39 -2.21
C VAL A 170 -8.42 -1.85 -0.82
N THR A 171 -8.29 -3.13 -0.53
CA THR A 171 -8.65 -3.73 0.76
C THR A 171 -7.44 -4.47 1.32
N PHE A 172 -7.06 -4.19 2.56
CA PHE A 172 -6.02 -4.98 3.25
C PHE A 172 -6.49 -6.43 3.38
N ARG A 173 -5.66 -7.36 2.95
CA ARG A 173 -5.92 -8.81 3.07
C ARG A 173 -5.78 -9.30 4.50
N ASP A 174 -4.81 -8.75 5.21
CA ASP A 174 -4.55 -9.09 6.61
C ASP A 174 -5.04 -7.97 7.54
N PRO A 175 -6.08 -8.22 8.36
CA PRO A 175 -6.57 -7.24 9.33
C PRO A 175 -5.55 -6.93 10.43
N VAL A 176 -4.61 -7.84 10.73
CA VAL A 176 -3.56 -7.61 11.73
C VAL A 176 -2.55 -6.60 11.18
N LEU A 177 -2.10 -6.80 9.93
CA LEU A 177 -1.22 -5.83 9.26
C LEU A 177 -1.87 -4.45 9.16
N TRP A 178 -3.15 -4.39 8.82
CA TRP A 178 -3.91 -3.14 8.80
C TRP A 178 -3.92 -2.43 10.17
N GLN A 179 -4.11 -3.18 11.26
CA GLN A 179 -4.06 -2.63 12.62
C GLN A 179 -2.65 -2.15 12.97
N GLN A 180 -1.62 -2.95 12.69
CA GLN A 180 -0.22 -2.61 12.93
C GLN A 180 0.17 -1.33 12.18
N PHE A 181 -0.26 -1.18 10.92
CA PHE A 181 -0.03 0.02 10.14
C PHE A 181 -0.60 1.27 10.83
N ASN A 182 -1.87 1.23 11.24
CA ASN A 182 -2.50 2.36 11.92
C ASN A 182 -1.86 2.66 13.29
N ILE A 183 -1.42 1.63 14.02
CA ILE A 183 -0.72 1.80 15.30
C ILE A 183 0.65 2.47 15.08
N ALA A 184 1.42 2.02 14.08
CA ALA A 184 2.72 2.61 13.76
C ALA A 184 2.59 4.10 13.39
N VAL A 185 1.61 4.45 12.56
CA VAL A 185 1.30 5.84 12.21
C VAL A 185 0.89 6.66 13.43
N ALA A 186 0.02 6.11 14.29
CA ALA A 186 -0.46 6.80 15.47
C ALA A 186 0.66 7.03 16.51
N LYS A 187 1.59 6.08 16.65
CA LYS A 187 2.80 6.24 17.48
C LYS A 187 3.68 7.36 16.94
N HIS A 188 4.02 7.33 15.65
CA HIS A 188 4.87 8.35 15.03
C HIS A 188 4.29 9.77 15.20
N ASN A 189 2.98 9.93 15.01
CA ASN A 189 2.31 11.22 15.15
C ASN A 189 1.94 11.58 16.60
N ARG A 190 2.28 10.75 17.58
CA ARG A 190 1.93 10.93 18.99
C ARG A 190 0.43 11.09 19.24
N TRP A 191 -0.38 10.37 18.46
CA TRP A 191 -1.84 10.35 18.62
C TRP A 191 -2.31 9.29 19.63
N LEU A 192 -1.44 8.35 19.99
CA LEU A 192 -1.70 7.39 21.06
C LEU A 192 -1.29 8.01 22.40
N PRO A 193 -2.10 7.83 23.47
CA PRO A 193 -1.67 8.16 24.81
C PRO A 193 -0.45 7.30 25.17
N ASP A 194 0.41 7.83 26.04
CA ASP A 194 1.58 7.11 26.57
C ASP A 194 1.19 5.73 27.12
N GLU A 195 2.08 4.76 27.02
CA GLU A 195 1.80 3.33 27.27
C GLU A 195 1.12 3.00 28.62
N GLY A 196 1.16 3.92 29.60
CA GLY A 196 0.44 3.78 30.88
C GLY A 196 -1.07 4.10 30.81
N GLN A 197 -1.59 4.64 29.72
CA GLN A 197 -3.00 5.03 29.56
C GLN A 197 -3.78 4.20 28.52
N SER A 198 -3.14 3.26 27.85
CA SER A 198 -3.70 2.54 26.69
C SER A 198 -4.85 1.57 27.01
N GLY A 199 -5.08 1.23 28.27
CA GLY A 199 -6.05 0.19 28.66
C GLY A 199 -7.54 0.57 28.47
N LYS A 200 -7.88 1.83 28.19
CA LYS A 200 -9.29 2.27 28.15
C LYS A 200 -9.88 2.56 26.76
N TYR A 201 -9.07 2.62 25.71
CA TYR A 201 -9.54 3.14 24.43
C TYR A 201 -9.73 2.14 23.28
N TYR A 202 -9.31 0.88 23.44
CA TYR A 202 -9.33 -0.10 22.35
C TYR A 202 -10.09 -1.39 22.65
N ASP A 203 -11.17 -1.34 23.44
CA ASP A 203 -12.10 -2.47 23.49
C ASP A 203 -12.99 -2.47 22.24
N THR A 204 -12.45 -3.04 21.16
CA THR A 204 -13.19 -3.26 19.90
C THR A 204 -14.17 -4.42 19.98
N THR A 205 -14.28 -5.11 21.13
CA THR A 205 -15.12 -6.30 21.30
C THR A 205 -16.54 -5.99 21.74
N LYS A 206 -16.87 -4.74 22.11
CA LYS A 206 -18.26 -4.37 22.37
C LYS A 206 -19.08 -4.40 21.08
N LYS A 207 -19.67 -5.55 20.78
CA LYS A 207 -20.81 -5.69 19.87
C LYS A 207 -21.83 -4.62 20.24
N ARG A 208 -22.17 -3.75 19.26
CA ARG A 208 -23.34 -2.87 19.39
C ARG A 208 -24.54 -3.73 19.70
N GLY A 209 -25.04 -3.64 20.93
CA GLY A 209 -26.27 -4.31 21.33
C GLY A 209 -27.39 -3.90 20.37
N SER A 210 -28.02 -4.90 19.78
CA SER A 210 -29.27 -4.72 19.04
C SER A 210 -30.28 -4.06 19.94
N LYS A 211 -30.69 -2.82 19.62
CA LYS A 211 -31.87 -2.23 20.22
C LYS A 211 -33.06 -3.09 19.80
N ALA A 212 -33.58 -3.91 20.70
CA ALA A 212 -34.89 -4.50 20.57
C ALA A 212 -35.92 -3.34 20.44
N LYS A 213 -36.70 -3.41 19.37
CA LYS A 213 -37.90 -2.58 19.23
C LYS A 213 -38.95 -3.12 20.22
N ALA A 214 -39.36 -2.30 21.14
CA ALA A 214 -40.64 -2.42 21.79
C ALA A 214 -41.67 -1.70 20.97
#